data_4627ec0f173a930e1e70cb34e574b4ef
#
_entry.id   4627ec0f173a930e1e70cb34e574b4ef
#
_cell.length_a   1.000
_cell.length_b   1.000
_cell.length_c   1.000
_cell.angle_alpha   90.00
_cell.angle_beta   90.00
_cell.angle_gamma   90.00
#
_symmetry.space_group_name_H-M   'P 1'
#
loop_
_entity.id
_entity.type
_entity.pdbx_description
1 polymer ?
#
loop_
_entity_poly.entity_id
_entity_poly.type
_entity_poly.pdbx_seq_one_letter_code
_entity_poly.pdbx_strand_id
1 'polypeptide(L)'
;MKVLSHLLIMISLIFLFLPVSALAKEKILKRDANKDGKIDQIAHLDKDGKITKLEVDSNADRVMDKFQYYLQEELIRVEIDTDHDGIIDTWDYLKSGKKIRHEKDSNNSGKIDQIIYFDEKERPLKIEKDTTGDGLFDSIYHFKEGRLSCFTKDTDGDGKENVWQTYRDDKHLERRIDEDGDGRVERIIFYDKDGLPKESHHDLERDGKMEVVRIYRKGALFEQKKDLDHDGRFEIITQFKDGKPIGQKKDTNRNGSFDVMTHFRDGKPFYQEKDTNFDGEKDFFIYFDAAGIAEKIEEDTRHTGRIDRIRTFLKGEPVKVIYDADGDGFMETATFFDKGKPNLQTQDRNRDGKADLKIFFDRNGAKSKVESDTNLNGKTDTWEYFKDAQLVRIERDENGNGKVNLRVFYRDGKKYKLIRDKDNDGRFEITQWFNRPKWSMVMELDVDGDGKNEGRYCYKEGILRLKEIDEDSDGNLDLREYYNAEGKLVKSEEDNGGAGRLNITWFYNQAEEAYLAEKDNNQDGRVDTWYYYHKGRLTKVEEDTNGDGKSDLWEEYDQSEALIRRLKDINFDGKVDLVESGPGG
;
A
#
# COMPACT_ATOMS: atom_id res chain seq x y z
N MET A 1 -3.36 -50.45 12.23
CA MET A 1 -3.71 -51.89 12.38
C MET A 1 -2.51 -52.74 11.99
N LYS A 2 -2.08 -53.62 12.91
CA LYS A 2 -0.94 -54.59 12.87
C LYS A 2 0.44 -53.89 13.09
N VAL A 3 0.90 -53.74 14.30
CA VAL A 3 1.55 -54.72 15.17
C VAL A 3 2.73 -55.45 14.48
N LEU A 4 3.94 -55.01 14.76
CA LEU A 4 5.12 -55.85 14.76
C LEU A 4 5.84 -55.67 16.11
N SER A 5 5.83 -56.77 16.80
CA SER A 5 6.24 -57.04 18.14
C SER A 5 7.76 -56.87 18.35
N HIS A 6 8.06 -56.27 19.46
CA HIS A 6 9.37 -56.27 20.11
C HIS A 6 9.81 -57.70 20.43
N LEU A 7 10.98 -58.09 19.97
CA LEU A 7 11.68 -59.25 20.49
C LEU A 7 12.75 -58.77 21.47
N LEU A 8 12.33 -58.58 22.74
CA LEU A 8 13.24 -58.44 23.87
C LEU A 8 13.87 -59.80 24.14
N ILE A 9 15.13 -60.01 23.78
CA ILE A 9 15.90 -61.16 24.27
C ILE A 9 16.39 -60.79 25.67
N MET A 10 15.62 -61.12 26.67
CA MET A 10 16.13 -61.23 28.06
C MET A 10 17.07 -62.44 28.13
N ILE A 11 18.37 -62.18 28.21
CA ILE A 11 19.32 -63.20 28.65
C ILE A 11 19.22 -63.21 30.18
N SER A 12 18.43 -64.11 30.68
CA SER A 12 18.33 -64.45 32.10
C SER A 12 19.63 -65.10 32.52
N LEU A 13 20.44 -64.41 33.32
CA LEU A 13 21.60 -64.99 34.01
C LEU A 13 21.05 -65.93 35.10
N ILE A 14 21.05 -67.23 34.81
CA ILE A 14 20.82 -68.26 35.82
C ILE A 14 22.08 -68.36 36.69
N PHE A 15 22.03 -67.79 37.87
CA PHE A 15 23.01 -68.12 38.95
C PHE A 15 22.74 -69.54 39.45
N LEU A 16 23.50 -70.50 39.01
CA LEU A 16 23.58 -71.79 39.64
C LEU A 16 24.40 -71.64 40.92
N PHE A 17 23.70 -71.71 42.05
CA PHE A 17 24.37 -71.96 43.36
C PHE A 17 24.95 -73.36 43.34
N LEU A 18 26.24 -73.48 43.24
CA LEU A 18 26.97 -74.68 43.57
C LEU A 18 27.41 -74.61 45.05
N PRO A 19 27.43 -75.73 45.75
CA PRO A 19 27.75 -75.73 47.17
C PRO A 19 29.20 -75.39 47.43
N VAL A 20 29.46 -74.66 48.51
CA VAL A 20 30.77 -74.40 49.05
C VAL A 20 31.42 -75.71 49.38
N SER A 21 32.38 -76.14 48.59
CA SER A 21 33.34 -77.22 48.96
C SER A 21 34.74 -76.68 48.87
N ALA A 22 35.39 -76.68 50.07
CA ALA A 22 36.83 -76.66 50.35
C ALA A 22 37.68 -75.61 49.57
N LEU A 23 38.09 -74.55 50.26
CA LEU A 23 39.19 -73.67 49.91
C LEU A 23 40.46 -74.51 49.55
N ALA A 24 40.64 -74.81 48.30
CA ALA A 24 41.94 -75.21 47.75
C ALA A 24 42.81 -73.97 47.77
N LYS A 25 44.00 -74.06 48.46
CA LYS A 25 44.98 -73.02 48.54
C LYS A 25 45.45 -72.63 47.14
N GLU A 26 45.07 -71.44 46.61
CA GLU A 26 45.64 -70.93 45.34
C GLU A 26 47.17 -70.96 45.40
N LYS A 27 47.74 -71.55 44.36
CA LYS A 27 49.23 -71.56 44.19
C LYS A 27 49.61 -70.30 43.43
N ILE A 28 50.42 -69.45 44.07
CA ILE A 28 50.90 -68.19 43.53
C ILE A 28 52.36 -68.35 43.10
N LEU A 29 52.66 -67.97 41.87
CA LEU A 29 54.03 -67.89 41.36
C LEU A 29 54.37 -66.42 41.13
N LYS A 30 55.55 -66.00 41.63
CA LYS A 30 56.03 -64.61 41.49
C LYS A 30 57.33 -64.66 40.66
N ARG A 31 57.43 -63.71 39.74
CA ARG A 31 58.60 -63.64 38.81
C ARG A 31 59.10 -62.19 38.73
N ASP A 32 60.37 -62.01 38.83
CA ASP A 32 61.14 -60.84 38.41
C ASP A 32 61.53 -61.08 36.93
N ALA A 33 60.78 -60.47 35.99
CA ALA A 33 60.95 -60.71 34.56
C ALA A 33 62.08 -59.87 33.96
N ASN A 34 62.30 -58.66 34.48
CA ASN A 34 63.27 -57.69 34.01
C ASN A 34 64.63 -57.82 34.77
N LYS A 35 64.71 -58.62 35.89
CA LYS A 35 65.85 -58.87 36.75
C LYS A 35 66.40 -57.66 37.50
N ASP A 36 65.52 -56.75 37.89
CA ASP A 36 65.85 -55.55 38.66
C ASP A 36 65.71 -55.77 40.18
N GLY A 37 65.41 -57.00 40.61
CA GLY A 37 65.28 -57.40 42.00
C GLY A 37 63.88 -57.22 42.57
N LYS A 38 62.85 -56.87 41.72
CA LYS A 38 61.47 -56.68 42.13
C LYS A 38 60.56 -57.65 41.36
N ILE A 39 59.38 -57.88 41.85
CA ILE A 39 58.37 -58.74 41.21
C ILE A 39 57.57 -57.95 40.20
N ASP A 40 57.69 -58.28 38.92
CA ASP A 40 56.94 -57.69 37.81
C ASP A 40 55.68 -58.52 37.43
N GLN A 41 55.68 -59.83 37.84
CA GLN A 41 54.61 -60.72 37.45
C GLN A 41 54.14 -61.60 38.63
N ILE A 42 52.85 -61.75 38.81
CA ILE A 42 52.21 -62.63 39.76
C ILE A 42 51.24 -63.55 39.03
N ALA A 43 51.53 -64.85 38.96
CA ALA A 43 50.59 -65.82 38.38
C ALA A 43 49.84 -66.57 39.47
N HIS A 44 48.52 -66.60 39.35
CA HIS A 44 47.60 -67.38 40.15
C HIS A 44 47.23 -68.65 39.40
N LEU A 45 47.34 -69.80 40.08
CA LEU A 45 47.09 -71.08 39.48
C LEU A 45 45.94 -71.80 40.17
N ASP A 46 45.19 -72.56 39.40
CA ASP A 46 44.12 -73.45 39.94
C ASP A 46 44.75 -74.71 40.55
N LYS A 47 43.89 -75.61 41.00
CA LYS A 47 44.29 -76.91 41.60
C LYS A 47 45.11 -77.83 40.63
N ASP A 48 44.88 -77.69 39.34
CA ASP A 48 45.51 -78.47 38.29
C ASP A 48 46.81 -77.82 37.74
N GLY A 49 47.22 -76.67 38.32
CA GLY A 49 48.39 -75.93 37.99
C GLY A 49 48.32 -75.04 36.77
N LYS A 50 47.06 -74.74 36.28
CA LYS A 50 46.81 -73.89 35.17
C LYS A 50 46.60 -72.43 35.63
N ILE A 51 47.11 -71.47 34.87
CA ILE A 51 46.93 -70.02 35.17
C ILE A 51 45.50 -69.67 35.10
N THR A 52 44.96 -69.00 36.16
CA THR A 52 43.62 -68.42 36.24
C THR A 52 43.67 -66.89 36.16
N LYS A 53 44.79 -66.29 36.73
CA LYS A 53 45.01 -64.84 36.67
C LYS A 53 46.56 -64.59 36.54
N LEU A 54 46.94 -63.62 35.73
CA LEU A 54 48.26 -63.08 35.66
C LEU A 54 48.25 -61.58 35.91
N GLU A 55 48.95 -61.12 36.94
CA GLU A 55 49.17 -59.72 37.22
C GLU A 55 50.51 -59.27 36.72
N VAL A 56 50.61 -58.11 36.09
CA VAL A 56 51.81 -57.58 35.48
C VAL A 56 52.02 -56.13 35.92
N ASP A 57 53.19 -55.76 36.36
CA ASP A 57 53.69 -54.40 36.49
C ASP A 57 54.45 -54.11 35.18
N SER A 58 53.78 -53.32 34.28
CA SER A 58 54.30 -53.10 32.93
C SER A 58 55.25 -51.89 32.83
N ASN A 59 55.18 -51.00 33.84
CA ASN A 59 55.98 -49.77 33.90
C ASN A 59 57.13 -49.83 34.94
N ALA A 60 57.26 -50.92 35.74
CA ALA A 60 58.24 -51.16 36.77
C ALA A 60 58.17 -50.20 37.98
N ASP A 61 56.98 -49.66 38.30
CA ASP A 61 56.75 -48.76 39.44
C ASP A 61 56.40 -49.51 40.75
N ARG A 62 56.19 -50.82 40.68
CA ARG A 62 55.79 -51.77 41.72
C ARG A 62 54.29 -51.88 41.98
N VAL A 63 53.48 -51.23 41.14
CA VAL A 63 52.00 -51.38 41.10
C VAL A 63 51.67 -52.28 39.92
N MET A 64 50.81 -53.28 40.12
CA MET A 64 50.35 -54.13 39.02
C MET A 64 49.32 -53.31 38.26
N ASP A 65 49.64 -53.05 36.99
CA ASP A 65 48.80 -52.19 36.08
C ASP A 65 48.08 -52.99 34.97
N LYS A 66 48.42 -54.36 34.89
CA LYS A 66 47.73 -55.20 33.90
C LYS A 66 47.34 -56.53 34.52
N PHE A 67 46.12 -56.94 34.38
CA PHE A 67 45.52 -58.15 34.91
C PHE A 67 44.93 -58.98 33.78
N GLN A 68 45.39 -60.24 33.64
CA GLN A 68 44.95 -61.18 32.61
C GLN A 68 44.23 -62.33 33.27
N TYR A 69 43.01 -62.66 32.83
CA TYR A 69 42.20 -63.71 33.38
C TYR A 69 42.02 -64.84 32.36
N TYR A 70 42.19 -66.07 32.82
CA TYR A 70 42.15 -67.27 31.99
C TYR A 70 41.06 -68.24 32.42
N LEU A 71 40.40 -68.88 31.45
CA LEU A 71 39.49 -69.98 31.66
C LEU A 71 39.91 -71.12 30.76
N GLN A 72 40.22 -72.31 31.39
CA GLN A 72 40.73 -73.50 30.68
C GLN A 72 41.92 -73.21 29.76
N GLU A 73 42.86 -72.41 30.25
CA GLU A 73 44.06 -71.92 29.56
C GLU A 73 43.79 -70.93 28.42
N GLU A 74 42.53 -70.58 28.15
CA GLU A 74 42.23 -69.49 27.20
C GLU A 74 42.20 -68.17 27.94
N LEU A 75 42.86 -67.13 27.37
CA LEU A 75 42.75 -65.75 27.85
C LEU A 75 41.36 -65.25 27.51
N ILE A 76 40.55 -64.86 28.53
CA ILE A 76 39.18 -64.41 28.36
C ILE A 76 38.94 -62.94 28.66
N ARG A 77 39.87 -62.36 29.50
CA ARG A 77 39.74 -60.92 29.88
C ARG A 77 41.09 -60.34 30.22
N VAL A 78 41.34 -59.10 29.83
CA VAL A 78 42.45 -58.26 30.22
C VAL A 78 41.94 -56.97 30.81
N GLU A 79 42.45 -56.56 31.96
CA GLU A 79 42.22 -55.28 32.58
C GLU A 79 43.55 -54.53 32.61
N ILE A 80 43.46 -53.22 32.29
CA ILE A 80 44.66 -52.37 32.20
C ILE A 80 44.37 -51.03 32.87
N ASP A 81 45.30 -50.59 33.68
CA ASP A 81 45.43 -49.20 34.11
C ASP A 81 46.39 -48.54 33.11
N THR A 82 45.86 -47.77 32.15
CA THR A 82 46.69 -47.28 31.03
C THR A 82 47.41 -45.99 31.35
N ASP A 83 46.99 -45.24 32.35
CA ASP A 83 47.60 -43.99 32.80
C ASP A 83 48.38 -44.13 34.11
N HIS A 84 48.34 -45.34 34.70
CA HIS A 84 49.09 -45.72 35.90
C HIS A 84 48.73 -44.93 37.17
N ASP A 85 47.48 -44.55 37.29
CA ASP A 85 46.95 -43.84 38.47
C ASP A 85 46.46 -44.79 39.58
N GLY A 86 46.50 -46.09 39.33
CA GLY A 86 46.12 -47.17 40.24
C GLY A 86 44.65 -47.64 40.06
N ILE A 87 43.94 -47.10 39.08
CA ILE A 87 42.59 -47.46 38.75
C ILE A 87 42.53 -48.08 37.37
N ILE A 88 41.86 -49.20 37.21
CA ILE A 88 41.66 -49.82 35.89
C ILE A 88 40.74 -48.96 35.06
N ASP A 89 41.21 -48.55 33.89
CA ASP A 89 40.50 -47.73 32.93
C ASP A 89 40.14 -48.44 31.62
N THR A 90 40.66 -49.68 31.40
CA THR A 90 40.49 -50.43 30.15
C THR A 90 40.22 -51.91 30.42
N TRP A 91 39.24 -52.49 29.74
CA TRP A 91 38.89 -53.90 29.81
C TRP A 91 38.77 -54.51 28.42
N ASP A 92 39.53 -55.55 28.13
CA ASP A 92 39.44 -56.34 26.92
C ASP A 92 38.83 -57.71 27.23
N TYR A 93 37.81 -58.09 26.48
CA TYR A 93 37.20 -59.41 26.56
C TYR A 93 37.53 -60.19 25.30
N LEU A 94 37.93 -61.46 25.48
CA LEU A 94 38.42 -62.32 24.39
C LEU A 94 37.65 -63.64 24.37
N LYS A 95 37.54 -64.23 23.16
CA LYS A 95 36.95 -65.53 22.93
C LYS A 95 37.81 -66.24 21.88
N SER A 96 38.30 -67.44 22.18
CA SER A 96 39.18 -68.20 21.30
C SER A 96 40.42 -67.40 20.80
N GLY A 97 41.01 -66.61 21.74
CA GLY A 97 42.17 -65.78 21.46
C GLY A 97 41.93 -64.48 20.70
N LYS A 98 40.66 -64.18 20.32
CA LYS A 98 40.25 -62.95 19.58
C LYS A 98 39.50 -62.04 20.48
N LYS A 99 39.76 -60.70 20.36
CA LYS A 99 39.02 -59.68 21.05
C LYS A 99 37.60 -59.59 20.52
N ILE A 100 36.61 -59.68 21.41
CA ILE A 100 35.19 -59.60 21.09
C ILE A 100 34.56 -58.31 21.61
N ARG A 101 35.13 -57.72 22.69
CA ARG A 101 34.67 -56.46 23.32
C ARG A 101 35.82 -55.75 23.97
N HIS A 102 35.82 -54.43 23.86
CA HIS A 102 36.75 -53.53 24.53
C HIS A 102 35.92 -52.47 25.26
N GLU A 103 36.22 -52.20 26.50
CA GLU A 103 35.61 -51.18 27.31
C GLU A 103 36.68 -50.21 27.79
N LYS A 104 36.30 -48.92 27.90
CA LYS A 104 37.20 -47.88 28.37
C LYS A 104 36.46 -46.88 29.23
N ASP A 105 37.09 -46.41 30.31
CA ASP A 105 36.79 -45.20 31.07
C ASP A 105 37.84 -44.16 30.69
N SER A 106 37.58 -43.36 29.67
CA SER A 106 38.58 -42.43 29.09
C SER A 106 38.79 -41.17 29.92
N ASN A 107 37.88 -40.90 30.88
CA ASN A 107 37.89 -39.70 31.70
C ASN A 107 38.13 -39.97 33.19
N ASN A 108 38.43 -41.25 33.54
CA ASN A 108 38.70 -41.73 34.90
C ASN A 108 37.56 -41.38 35.90
N SER A 109 36.32 -41.40 35.43
CA SER A 109 35.12 -41.11 36.24
C SER A 109 34.66 -42.28 37.10
N GLY A 110 35.22 -43.45 36.88
CA GLY A 110 34.79 -44.72 37.44
C GLY A 110 33.61 -45.35 36.68
N LYS A 111 33.24 -44.81 35.55
CA LYS A 111 32.22 -45.33 34.65
C LYS A 111 32.77 -45.52 33.25
N ILE A 112 32.40 -46.61 32.60
CA ILE A 112 32.76 -46.87 31.21
C ILE A 112 32.09 -45.87 30.31
N ASP A 113 32.86 -45.09 29.54
CA ASP A 113 32.37 -44.09 28.58
C ASP A 113 32.52 -44.55 27.12
N GLN A 114 33.18 -45.71 26.87
CA GLN A 114 33.27 -46.28 25.53
C GLN A 114 33.23 -47.81 25.57
N ILE A 115 32.42 -48.41 24.66
CA ILE A 115 32.41 -49.86 24.42
C ILE A 115 32.59 -50.11 22.91
N ILE A 116 33.50 -51.01 22.56
CA ILE A 116 33.73 -51.47 21.20
C ILE A 116 33.46 -52.98 21.13
N TYR A 117 32.60 -53.39 20.24
CA TYR A 117 32.32 -54.79 19.91
C TYR A 117 33.00 -55.16 18.61
N PHE A 118 33.55 -56.36 18.52
CA PHE A 118 34.33 -56.85 17.37
C PHE A 118 33.72 -58.08 16.73
N ASP A 119 33.96 -58.28 15.41
CA ASP A 119 33.61 -59.46 14.67
C ASP A 119 34.70 -60.54 14.83
N GLU A 120 34.48 -61.70 14.22
CA GLU A 120 35.44 -62.82 14.26
C GLU A 120 36.82 -62.50 13.62
N LYS A 121 36.94 -61.40 12.86
CA LYS A 121 38.19 -60.89 12.26
C LYS A 121 38.78 -59.72 13.05
N GLU A 122 38.28 -59.49 14.27
CA GLU A 122 38.63 -58.37 15.14
C GLU A 122 38.42 -56.98 14.49
N ARG A 123 37.44 -56.89 13.59
CA ARG A 123 36.99 -55.61 13.03
C ARG A 123 35.82 -55.07 13.86
N PRO A 124 35.75 -53.73 14.08
CA PRO A 124 34.66 -53.15 14.82
C PRO A 124 33.31 -53.52 14.18
N LEU A 125 32.33 -53.91 14.99
CA LEU A 125 30.90 -54.14 14.66
C LEU A 125 30.05 -52.98 15.16
N LYS A 126 30.36 -52.53 16.43
CA LYS A 126 29.62 -51.47 17.10
C LYS A 126 30.53 -50.73 18.05
N ILE A 127 30.39 -49.42 18.12
CA ILE A 127 30.99 -48.58 19.15
C ILE A 127 29.89 -47.81 19.84
N GLU A 128 29.88 -47.85 21.18
CA GLU A 128 28.99 -47.04 22.01
C GLU A 128 29.85 -46.04 22.77
N LYS A 129 29.44 -44.79 22.85
CA LYS A 129 30.12 -43.74 23.59
C LYS A 129 29.11 -42.93 24.44
N ASP A 130 29.52 -42.65 25.65
CA ASP A 130 28.96 -41.61 26.49
C ASP A 130 29.80 -40.36 26.26
N THR A 131 29.27 -39.39 25.50
CA THR A 131 29.99 -38.14 25.20
C THR A 131 29.63 -37.02 26.16
N THR A 132 28.60 -37.21 26.99
CA THR A 132 28.13 -36.26 27.99
C THR A 132 28.71 -36.50 29.39
N GLY A 133 29.11 -37.76 29.71
CA GLY A 133 29.62 -38.18 31.00
C GLY A 133 28.55 -38.47 32.06
N ASP A 134 27.28 -38.60 31.64
CA ASP A 134 26.17 -38.87 32.56
C ASP A 134 25.99 -40.36 32.89
N GLY A 135 26.70 -41.23 32.15
CA GLY A 135 26.67 -42.69 32.27
C GLY A 135 25.71 -43.39 31.32
N LEU A 136 25.10 -42.64 30.37
CA LEU A 136 24.30 -43.17 29.28
C LEU A 136 25.05 -43.04 27.96
N PHE A 137 25.02 -44.09 27.14
CA PHE A 137 25.67 -44.04 25.82
C PHE A 137 24.79 -43.25 24.85
N ASP A 138 25.19 -42.01 24.58
CA ASP A 138 24.48 -41.08 23.69
C ASP A 138 24.87 -41.18 22.21
N SER A 139 25.95 -41.87 21.87
CA SER A 139 26.49 -41.97 20.53
C SER A 139 26.83 -43.41 20.15
N ILE A 140 26.17 -43.95 19.10
CA ILE A 140 26.32 -45.34 18.68
C ILE A 140 26.76 -45.41 17.22
N TYR A 141 27.86 -46.11 16.96
CA TYR A 141 28.42 -46.31 15.64
C TYR A 141 28.28 -47.80 15.25
N HIS A 142 27.69 -48.09 14.13
CA HIS A 142 27.54 -49.43 13.57
C HIS A 142 28.43 -49.62 12.35
N PHE A 143 29.12 -50.73 12.31
CA PHE A 143 30.06 -51.05 11.22
C PHE A 143 29.59 -52.30 10.48
N LYS A 144 29.79 -52.31 9.16
CA LYS A 144 29.60 -53.46 8.30
C LYS A 144 30.92 -53.77 7.61
N GLU A 145 31.45 -55.00 7.84
CA GLU A 145 32.77 -55.42 7.32
C GLU A 145 33.90 -54.47 7.69
N GLY A 146 33.84 -53.87 8.88
CA GLY A 146 34.85 -52.93 9.40
C GLY A 146 34.75 -51.50 8.88
N ARG A 147 33.73 -51.18 8.04
CA ARG A 147 33.45 -49.82 7.58
C ARG A 147 32.20 -49.25 8.29
N LEU A 148 32.26 -47.97 8.62
CA LEU A 148 31.13 -47.28 9.23
C LEU A 148 29.91 -47.34 8.30
N SER A 149 28.78 -47.85 8.80
CA SER A 149 27.54 -47.99 8.04
C SER A 149 26.40 -47.11 8.56
N CYS A 150 26.36 -46.91 9.90
CA CYS A 150 25.34 -46.09 10.55
C CYS A 150 25.94 -45.48 11.83
N PHE A 151 25.52 -44.28 12.13
CA PHE A 151 25.75 -43.57 13.36
C PHE A 151 24.39 -43.10 13.90
N THR A 152 24.13 -43.30 15.18
CA THR A 152 22.96 -42.74 15.86
C THR A 152 23.40 -41.91 17.05
N LYS A 153 22.66 -40.88 17.39
CA LYS A 153 22.93 -40.04 18.53
C LYS A 153 21.65 -39.63 19.25
N ASP A 154 21.70 -39.69 20.57
CA ASP A 154 20.81 -39.00 21.48
C ASP A 154 21.43 -37.63 21.78
N THR A 155 20.80 -36.52 21.43
CA THR A 155 21.36 -35.17 21.62
C THR A 155 20.71 -34.42 22.77
N ASP A 156 19.56 -34.89 23.29
CA ASP A 156 18.82 -34.27 24.40
C ASP A 156 18.89 -35.07 25.71
N GLY A 157 19.42 -36.30 25.66
CA GLY A 157 19.68 -37.13 26.85
C GLY A 157 18.42 -37.82 27.39
N ASP A 158 17.37 -37.99 26.59
CA ASP A 158 16.14 -38.67 26.99
C ASP A 158 16.24 -40.21 26.90
N GLY A 159 17.37 -40.73 26.40
CA GLY A 159 17.65 -42.15 26.22
C GLY A 159 17.14 -42.73 24.92
N LYS A 160 16.71 -41.89 23.98
CA LYS A 160 16.33 -42.26 22.61
C LYS A 160 17.19 -41.51 21.60
N GLU A 161 17.50 -42.20 20.52
CA GLU A 161 18.23 -41.55 19.43
C GLU A 161 17.31 -40.57 18.72
N ASN A 162 17.80 -39.36 18.47
CA ASN A 162 17.16 -38.31 17.70
C ASN A 162 17.94 -37.88 16.46
N VAL A 163 19.14 -38.47 16.23
CA VAL A 163 19.93 -38.28 15.01
C VAL A 163 20.34 -39.65 14.46
N TRP A 164 20.07 -39.88 13.19
CA TRP A 164 20.48 -41.07 12.44
C TRP A 164 21.30 -40.63 11.21
N GLN A 165 22.49 -41.17 11.06
CA GLN A 165 23.40 -40.90 9.92
C GLN A 165 23.80 -42.22 9.28
N THR A 166 23.53 -42.39 7.99
CA THR A 166 23.98 -43.58 7.24
C THR A 166 25.17 -43.27 6.35
N TYR A 167 25.98 -44.27 6.09
CA TYR A 167 27.22 -44.15 5.30
C TYR A 167 27.29 -45.22 4.21
N ARG A 168 27.94 -44.86 3.10
CA ARG A 168 28.35 -45.79 2.04
C ARG A 168 29.78 -45.45 1.62
N ASP A 169 30.65 -46.45 1.65
CA ASP A 169 32.08 -46.29 1.33
C ASP A 169 32.75 -45.11 2.09
N ASP A 170 32.47 -45.05 3.40
CA ASP A 170 32.92 -44.04 4.36
C ASP A 170 32.45 -42.60 4.05
N LYS A 171 31.47 -42.42 3.14
CA LYS A 171 30.85 -41.14 2.83
C LYS A 171 29.42 -41.09 3.36
N HIS A 172 28.99 -39.90 3.76
CA HIS A 172 27.60 -39.66 4.18
C HIS A 172 26.65 -40.04 3.04
N LEU A 173 25.56 -40.74 3.35
CA LEU A 173 24.51 -41.11 2.42
C LEU A 173 23.20 -40.38 2.75
N GLU A 174 22.76 -40.45 4.01
CA GLU A 174 21.53 -39.87 4.49
C GLU A 174 21.66 -39.51 5.98
N ARG A 175 21.09 -38.39 6.38
CA ARG A 175 20.99 -38.02 7.78
C ARG A 175 19.54 -37.65 8.08
N ARG A 176 19.00 -38.21 9.16
CA ARG A 176 17.67 -37.89 9.71
C ARG A 176 17.84 -37.25 11.07
N ILE A 177 17.01 -36.29 11.39
CA ILE A 177 17.02 -35.56 12.64
C ILE A 177 15.60 -35.38 13.12
N ASP A 178 15.33 -35.85 14.32
CA ASP A 178 14.17 -35.52 15.15
C ASP A 178 14.64 -34.38 16.06
N GLU A 179 14.16 -33.17 15.81
CA GLU A 179 14.68 -31.96 16.47
C GLU A 179 14.06 -31.70 17.83
N ASP A 180 12.86 -32.24 18.09
CA ASP A 180 12.14 -32.04 19.35
C ASP A 180 11.94 -33.31 20.19
N GLY A 181 12.40 -34.45 19.69
CA GLY A 181 12.37 -35.72 20.43
C GLY A 181 11.00 -36.39 20.49
N ASP A 182 10.04 -35.99 19.66
CA ASP A 182 8.67 -36.56 19.66
C ASP A 182 8.59 -37.92 18.95
N GLY A 183 9.69 -38.36 18.30
CA GLY A 183 9.80 -39.60 17.55
C GLY A 183 9.49 -39.46 16.07
N ARG A 184 9.25 -38.24 15.57
CA ARG A 184 9.11 -37.92 14.15
C ARG A 184 10.38 -37.23 13.66
N VAL A 185 10.60 -37.27 12.37
CA VAL A 185 11.79 -36.68 11.75
C VAL A 185 11.42 -35.37 11.09
N GLU A 186 11.93 -34.25 11.58
CA GLU A 186 11.70 -32.91 10.99
C GLU A 186 12.71 -32.61 9.88
N ARG A 187 13.84 -33.31 9.83
CA ARG A 187 14.85 -33.04 8.80
C ARG A 187 15.47 -34.30 8.25
N ILE A 188 15.47 -34.41 6.92
CA ILE A 188 16.19 -35.45 6.19
C ILE A 188 17.19 -34.78 5.25
N ILE A 189 18.46 -35.22 5.25
CA ILE A 189 19.50 -34.71 4.36
C ILE A 189 20.07 -35.89 3.57
N PHE A 190 19.99 -35.79 2.25
CA PHE A 190 20.63 -36.74 1.33
C PHE A 190 21.93 -36.17 0.80
N TYR A 191 22.93 -37.03 0.68
CA TYR A 191 24.27 -36.65 0.23
C TYR A 191 24.60 -37.28 -1.14
N ASP A 192 25.46 -36.61 -1.89
CA ASP A 192 25.92 -37.14 -3.18
C ASP A 192 27.09 -38.14 -2.99
N LYS A 193 27.60 -38.66 -4.11
CA LYS A 193 28.76 -39.61 -4.12
C LYS A 193 30.03 -39.04 -3.51
N ASP A 194 30.16 -37.72 -3.39
CA ASP A 194 31.31 -37.04 -2.84
C ASP A 194 31.15 -36.70 -1.35
N GLY A 195 29.95 -37.04 -0.79
CA GLY A 195 29.58 -36.78 0.61
C GLY A 195 29.12 -35.35 0.87
N LEU A 196 28.80 -34.60 -0.20
CA LEU A 196 28.24 -33.27 -0.08
C LEU A 196 26.70 -33.33 -0.05
N PRO A 197 26.02 -32.41 0.65
CA PRO A 197 24.57 -32.32 0.60
C PRO A 197 24.08 -32.18 -0.85
N LYS A 198 23.08 -33.00 -1.24
CA LYS A 198 22.42 -33.02 -2.53
C LYS A 198 20.98 -32.49 -2.43
N GLU A 199 20.29 -32.93 -1.40
CA GLU A 199 18.87 -32.62 -1.17
C GLU A 199 18.59 -32.65 0.33
N SER A 200 17.69 -31.79 0.82
CA SER A 200 17.17 -31.92 2.18
C SER A 200 15.69 -31.59 2.24
N HIS A 201 14.98 -32.31 3.09
CA HIS A 201 13.56 -32.17 3.36
C HIS A 201 13.39 -31.68 4.79
N HIS A 202 12.46 -30.78 5.02
CA HIS A 202 12.21 -30.18 6.32
C HIS A 202 10.71 -30.12 6.60
N ASP A 203 10.33 -30.59 7.75
CA ASP A 203 9.04 -30.40 8.41
C ASP A 203 9.19 -29.21 9.36
N LEU A 204 8.69 -28.04 9.00
CA LEU A 204 8.81 -26.83 9.81
C LEU A 204 7.64 -26.65 10.79
N GLU A 205 6.49 -27.25 10.45
CA GLU A 205 5.26 -27.17 11.25
C GLU A 205 5.16 -28.31 12.25
N ARG A 206 6.06 -29.33 12.17
CA ARG A 206 6.17 -30.50 13.05
C ARG A 206 4.89 -31.35 13.07
N ASP A 207 4.22 -31.39 11.94
CA ASP A 207 3.01 -32.21 11.75
C ASP A 207 3.28 -33.58 11.11
N GLY A 208 4.54 -33.86 10.79
CA GLY A 208 5.00 -35.10 10.14
C GLY A 208 5.03 -35.01 8.63
N LYS A 209 4.82 -33.83 8.04
CA LYS A 209 4.90 -33.60 6.58
C LYS A 209 6.10 -32.70 6.26
N MET A 210 6.71 -32.94 5.11
CA MET A 210 7.92 -32.23 4.68
C MET A 210 7.56 -31.09 3.72
N GLU A 211 7.27 -29.90 4.24
CA GLU A 211 6.86 -28.75 3.44
C GLU A 211 7.99 -28.09 2.67
N VAL A 212 9.24 -28.25 3.11
CA VAL A 212 10.37 -27.60 2.48
C VAL A 212 11.36 -28.59 1.91
N VAL A 213 11.61 -28.49 0.61
CA VAL A 213 12.67 -29.23 -0.07
C VAL A 213 13.76 -28.25 -0.51
N ARG A 214 15.01 -28.55 -0.16
CA ARG A 214 16.19 -27.81 -0.60
C ARG A 214 17.07 -28.70 -1.47
N ILE A 215 17.47 -28.17 -2.61
CA ILE A 215 18.33 -28.85 -3.58
C ILE A 215 19.68 -28.13 -3.59
N TYR A 216 20.76 -28.93 -3.50
CA TYR A 216 22.13 -28.41 -3.45
C TYR A 216 22.89 -28.84 -4.71
N ARG A 217 23.81 -28.01 -5.16
CA ARG A 217 24.77 -28.33 -6.22
C ARG A 217 26.20 -28.11 -5.68
N LYS A 218 26.99 -29.15 -5.68
CA LYS A 218 28.35 -29.13 -5.09
C LYS A 218 28.35 -28.59 -3.64
N GLY A 219 27.37 -29.01 -2.85
CA GLY A 219 27.19 -28.59 -1.46
C GLY A 219 26.60 -27.19 -1.22
N ALA A 220 26.46 -26.37 -2.26
CA ALA A 220 25.85 -25.06 -2.16
C ALA A 220 24.32 -25.13 -2.47
N LEU A 221 23.51 -24.39 -1.70
CA LEU A 221 22.06 -24.29 -1.94
C LEU A 221 21.81 -23.71 -3.34
N PHE A 222 21.08 -24.45 -4.17
CA PHE A 222 20.72 -24.08 -5.53
C PHE A 222 19.24 -23.72 -5.67
N GLU A 223 18.36 -24.48 -5.00
CA GLU A 223 16.91 -24.27 -5.09
C GLU A 223 16.23 -24.64 -3.78
N GLN A 224 15.23 -23.87 -3.38
CA GLN A 224 14.34 -24.20 -2.27
C GLN A 224 12.90 -24.18 -2.77
N LYS A 225 12.16 -25.21 -2.44
CA LYS A 225 10.73 -25.36 -2.74
C LYS A 225 9.94 -25.42 -1.45
N LYS A 226 8.75 -24.85 -1.43
CA LYS A 226 7.83 -24.90 -0.29
C LYS A 226 6.44 -25.30 -0.75
N ASP A 227 5.90 -26.31 -0.10
CA ASP A 227 4.53 -26.77 -0.16
C ASP A 227 3.82 -26.22 1.09
N LEU A 228 2.92 -25.26 0.93
CA LEU A 228 2.31 -24.53 2.05
C LEU A 228 0.98 -25.10 2.51
N ASP A 229 0.36 -25.98 1.72
CA ASP A 229 -0.94 -26.59 2.04
C ASP A 229 -0.91 -28.12 2.08
N HIS A 230 0.29 -28.70 1.87
CA HIS A 230 0.56 -30.13 1.94
C HIS A 230 -0.20 -30.96 0.90
N ASP A 231 -0.49 -30.38 -0.27
CA ASP A 231 -1.13 -31.08 -1.39
C ASP A 231 -0.13 -31.84 -2.28
N GLY A 232 1.18 -31.65 -2.04
CA GLY A 232 2.28 -32.25 -2.80
C GLY A 232 2.77 -31.38 -3.96
N ARG A 233 2.23 -30.17 -4.12
CA ARG A 233 2.72 -29.18 -5.07
C ARG A 233 3.46 -28.08 -4.31
N PHE A 234 4.30 -27.34 -5.01
CA PHE A 234 5.10 -26.29 -4.38
C PHE A 234 4.62 -24.91 -4.80
N GLU A 235 4.05 -24.17 -3.87
CA GLU A 235 3.59 -22.79 -4.10
C GLU A 235 4.75 -21.80 -4.19
N ILE A 236 5.93 -22.12 -3.64
CA ILE A 236 7.09 -21.23 -3.69
C ILE A 236 8.31 -22.00 -4.15
N ILE A 237 8.96 -21.50 -5.21
CA ILE A 237 10.28 -21.98 -5.66
C ILE A 237 11.24 -20.80 -5.68
N THR A 238 12.32 -20.91 -4.93
CA THR A 238 13.39 -19.90 -4.87
C THR A 238 14.71 -20.49 -5.37
N GLN A 239 15.34 -19.85 -6.33
CA GLN A 239 16.64 -20.22 -6.87
C GLN A 239 17.74 -19.36 -6.26
N PHE A 240 18.89 -19.98 -6.00
CA PHE A 240 20.03 -19.37 -5.34
C PHE A 240 21.30 -19.50 -6.19
N LYS A 241 22.16 -18.50 -6.06
CA LYS A 241 23.53 -18.51 -6.56
C LYS A 241 24.43 -17.85 -5.51
N ASP A 242 25.52 -18.51 -5.16
CA ASP A 242 26.50 -18.03 -4.16
C ASP A 242 25.83 -17.61 -2.82
N GLY A 243 24.84 -18.41 -2.38
CA GLY A 243 24.09 -18.20 -1.14
C GLY A 243 23.03 -17.09 -1.18
N LYS A 244 22.88 -16.39 -2.32
CA LYS A 244 21.90 -15.32 -2.51
C LYS A 244 20.77 -15.77 -3.42
N PRO A 245 19.51 -15.38 -3.17
CA PRO A 245 18.42 -15.61 -4.11
C PRO A 245 18.68 -14.85 -5.42
N ILE A 246 18.35 -15.49 -6.55
CA ILE A 246 18.42 -14.91 -7.89
C ILE A 246 17.05 -14.88 -8.58
N GLY A 247 16.12 -15.76 -8.19
CA GLY A 247 14.77 -15.82 -8.71
C GLY A 247 13.85 -16.51 -7.74
N GLN A 248 12.57 -16.07 -7.71
CA GLN A 248 11.52 -16.72 -6.94
C GLN A 248 10.23 -16.74 -7.76
N LYS A 249 9.54 -17.87 -7.74
CA LYS A 249 8.19 -18.05 -8.30
C LYS A 249 7.24 -18.37 -7.17
N LYS A 250 6.02 -17.80 -7.23
CA LYS A 250 4.95 -18.10 -6.28
C LYS A 250 3.65 -18.38 -7.01
N ASP A 251 2.93 -19.38 -6.53
CA ASP A 251 1.52 -19.64 -6.81
C ASP A 251 0.74 -19.13 -5.59
N THR A 252 0.07 -17.98 -5.70
CA THR A 252 -0.59 -17.35 -4.56
C THR A 252 -2.03 -17.79 -4.39
N ASN A 253 -2.64 -18.31 -5.46
CA ASN A 253 -4.01 -18.82 -5.44
C ASN A 253 -4.11 -20.34 -5.36
N ARG A 254 -2.95 -21.06 -5.38
CA ARG A 254 -2.84 -22.52 -5.26
C ARG A 254 -3.53 -23.30 -6.37
N ASN A 255 -3.56 -22.74 -7.60
CA ASN A 255 -4.14 -23.42 -8.76
C ASN A 255 -3.14 -24.31 -9.53
N GLY A 256 -1.86 -24.33 -9.11
CA GLY A 256 -0.76 -25.05 -9.74
C GLY A 256 0.00 -24.24 -10.79
N SER A 257 -0.36 -22.97 -10.99
CA SER A 257 0.34 -22.03 -11.89
C SER A 257 0.99 -20.91 -11.11
N PHE A 258 2.23 -20.55 -11.45
CA PHE A 258 2.93 -19.46 -10.76
C PHE A 258 2.45 -18.11 -11.26
N ASP A 259 1.80 -17.36 -10.38
CA ASP A 259 1.24 -16.05 -10.66
C ASP A 259 2.19 -14.88 -10.30
N VAL A 260 3.21 -15.10 -9.46
CA VAL A 260 4.22 -14.08 -9.11
C VAL A 260 5.63 -14.58 -9.42
N MET A 261 6.41 -13.77 -10.15
CA MET A 261 7.85 -14.01 -10.37
C MET A 261 8.66 -12.82 -9.87
N THR A 262 9.66 -13.08 -9.04
CA THR A 262 10.57 -12.05 -8.49
C THR A 262 12.00 -12.37 -8.90
N HIS A 263 12.69 -11.40 -9.47
CA HIS A 263 14.09 -11.48 -9.86
C HIS A 263 14.96 -10.70 -8.87
N PHE A 264 16.10 -11.29 -8.49
CA PHE A 264 16.98 -10.71 -7.49
C PHE A 264 18.36 -10.43 -8.10
N ARG A 265 18.97 -9.33 -7.64
CA ARG A 265 20.36 -8.97 -7.91
C ARG A 265 21.04 -8.73 -6.57
N ASP A 266 22.14 -9.41 -6.32
CA ASP A 266 22.86 -9.38 -5.03
C ASP A 266 21.99 -9.66 -3.80
N GLY A 267 20.96 -10.52 -3.96
CA GLY A 267 20.05 -10.90 -2.89
C GLY A 267 18.90 -9.93 -2.62
N LYS A 268 18.82 -8.81 -3.40
CA LYS A 268 17.71 -7.86 -3.33
C LYS A 268 16.83 -7.97 -4.56
N PRO A 269 15.51 -7.80 -4.45
CA PRO A 269 14.63 -7.76 -5.61
C PRO A 269 14.99 -6.56 -6.48
N PHE A 270 15.01 -6.73 -7.81
CA PHE A 270 15.15 -5.63 -8.76
C PHE A 270 13.98 -5.58 -9.76
N TYR A 271 13.27 -6.69 -9.94
CA TYR A 271 12.10 -6.79 -10.80
C TYR A 271 11.14 -7.85 -10.29
N GLN A 272 9.84 -7.57 -10.35
CA GLN A 272 8.78 -8.52 -10.06
C GLN A 272 7.64 -8.35 -11.05
N GLU A 273 7.10 -9.47 -11.50
CA GLU A 273 5.91 -9.53 -12.35
C GLU A 273 4.85 -10.41 -11.70
N LYS A 274 3.58 -10.02 -11.88
CA LYS A 274 2.42 -10.72 -11.33
C LYS A 274 1.33 -10.85 -12.38
N ASP A 275 0.58 -11.90 -12.26
CA ASP A 275 -0.70 -12.15 -12.89
C ASP A 275 -1.76 -11.99 -11.79
N THR A 276 -2.47 -10.86 -11.79
CA THR A 276 -3.38 -10.53 -10.67
C THR A 276 -4.79 -11.05 -10.88
N ASN A 277 -5.17 -11.37 -12.11
CA ASN A 277 -6.46 -11.95 -12.47
C ASN A 277 -6.41 -13.47 -12.72
N PHE A 278 -5.18 -14.06 -12.73
CA PHE A 278 -4.93 -15.49 -12.88
C PHE A 278 -5.36 -16.09 -14.23
N ASP A 279 -5.27 -15.29 -15.31
CA ASP A 279 -5.56 -15.71 -16.68
C ASP A 279 -4.35 -16.31 -17.41
N GLY A 280 -3.16 -16.24 -16.82
CA GLY A 280 -1.89 -16.74 -17.34
C GLY A 280 -1.00 -15.66 -17.95
N GLU A 281 -1.50 -14.42 -18.11
CA GLU A 281 -0.74 -13.28 -18.56
C GLU A 281 -0.33 -12.36 -17.39
N LYS A 282 0.84 -11.72 -17.49
CA LYS A 282 1.30 -10.81 -16.42
C LYS A 282 0.74 -9.42 -16.66
N ASP A 283 0.09 -8.87 -15.64
CA ASP A 283 -0.60 -7.58 -15.69
C ASP A 283 -0.06 -6.55 -14.69
N PHE A 284 0.91 -6.94 -13.85
CA PHE A 284 1.46 -6.07 -12.81
C PHE A 284 2.97 -6.25 -12.69
N PHE A 285 3.72 -5.16 -12.86
CA PHE A 285 5.19 -5.17 -12.92
C PHE A 285 5.77 -4.17 -11.94
N ILE A 286 6.72 -4.61 -11.11
CA ILE A 286 7.42 -3.77 -10.11
C ILE A 286 8.90 -3.73 -10.45
N TYR A 287 9.44 -2.55 -10.55
CA TYR A 287 10.87 -2.27 -10.65
C TYR A 287 11.35 -1.71 -9.32
N PHE A 288 12.46 -2.23 -8.83
CA PHE A 288 13.03 -1.84 -7.55
C PHE A 288 14.38 -1.15 -7.73
N ASP A 289 14.68 -0.21 -6.87
CA ASP A 289 15.99 0.44 -6.79
C ASP A 289 17.07 -0.48 -6.21
N ALA A 290 18.31 -0.01 -6.12
CA ALA A 290 19.43 -0.76 -5.56
C ALA A 290 19.27 -1.09 -4.05
N ALA A 291 18.37 -0.41 -3.34
CA ALA A 291 18.03 -0.72 -1.95
C ALA A 291 16.96 -1.82 -1.84
N GLY A 292 16.27 -2.14 -2.94
CA GLY A 292 15.13 -3.07 -2.98
C GLY A 292 13.81 -2.40 -2.66
N ILE A 293 13.73 -1.06 -2.82
CA ILE A 293 12.52 -0.27 -2.65
C ILE A 293 11.90 -0.07 -4.03
N ALA A 294 10.57 -0.16 -4.14
CA ALA A 294 9.88 0.06 -5.40
C ALA A 294 10.14 1.49 -5.94
N GLU A 295 10.60 1.56 -7.17
CA GLU A 295 10.89 2.81 -7.89
C GLU A 295 9.84 3.06 -8.98
N LYS A 296 9.31 1.99 -9.62
CA LYS A 296 8.30 2.07 -10.67
C LYS A 296 7.37 0.87 -10.59
N ILE A 297 6.09 1.10 -10.82
CA ILE A 297 5.08 0.06 -10.99
C ILE A 297 4.33 0.32 -12.29
N GLU A 298 4.17 -0.72 -13.11
CA GLU A 298 3.36 -0.73 -14.33
C GLU A 298 2.22 -1.71 -14.16
N GLU A 299 1.03 -1.32 -14.58
CA GLU A 299 -0.20 -2.09 -14.40
C GLU A 299 -1.04 -2.08 -15.69
N ASP A 300 -1.56 -3.22 -16.08
CA ASP A 300 -2.68 -3.37 -16.99
C ASP A 300 -3.94 -3.62 -16.15
N THR A 301 -4.58 -2.54 -15.71
CA THR A 301 -5.72 -2.64 -14.78
C THR A 301 -7.00 -3.15 -15.44
N ARG A 302 -7.02 -3.18 -16.78
CA ARG A 302 -8.14 -3.65 -17.59
C ARG A 302 -7.93 -5.02 -18.20
N HIS A 303 -6.74 -5.63 -18.00
CA HIS A 303 -6.37 -6.94 -18.52
C HIS A 303 -6.54 -7.05 -20.06
N THR A 304 -6.06 -6.05 -20.77
CA THR A 304 -6.14 -5.96 -22.23
C THR A 304 -4.84 -6.37 -22.93
N GLY A 305 -3.81 -6.71 -22.17
CA GLY A 305 -2.45 -6.94 -22.63
C GLY A 305 -1.64 -5.65 -22.85
N ARG A 306 -2.16 -4.50 -22.38
CA ARG A 306 -1.49 -3.18 -22.47
C ARG A 306 -1.44 -2.51 -21.12
N ILE A 307 -0.28 -1.96 -20.80
CA ILE A 307 -0.12 -1.15 -19.58
C ILE A 307 -0.97 0.11 -19.69
N ASP A 308 -1.88 0.30 -18.74
CA ASP A 308 -2.77 1.45 -18.66
C ASP A 308 -2.51 2.36 -17.44
N ARG A 309 -1.59 1.97 -16.55
CA ARG A 309 -1.18 2.77 -15.40
C ARG A 309 0.30 2.58 -15.08
N ILE A 310 0.99 3.69 -14.82
CA ILE A 310 2.39 3.69 -14.38
C ILE A 310 2.51 4.56 -13.13
N ARG A 311 3.06 4.01 -12.06
CA ARG A 311 3.36 4.72 -10.81
C ARG A 311 4.86 4.80 -10.61
N THR A 312 5.37 5.98 -10.31
CA THR A 312 6.79 6.23 -10.04
C THR A 312 6.97 6.69 -8.60
N PHE A 313 8.00 6.18 -7.95
CA PHE A 313 8.29 6.43 -6.55
C PHE A 313 9.70 6.99 -6.38
N LEU A 314 9.91 7.76 -5.35
CA LEU A 314 11.23 8.21 -4.90
C LEU A 314 11.39 7.89 -3.42
N LYS A 315 12.33 7.02 -3.08
CA LYS A 315 12.54 6.51 -1.70
C LYS A 315 11.27 5.93 -1.07
N GLY A 316 10.44 5.25 -1.87
CA GLY A 316 9.19 4.64 -1.43
C GLY A 316 7.97 5.57 -1.40
N GLU A 317 8.16 6.87 -1.59
CA GLU A 317 7.07 7.85 -1.68
C GLU A 317 6.61 8.02 -3.13
N PRO A 318 5.31 8.04 -3.42
CA PRO A 318 4.81 8.28 -4.77
C PRO A 318 5.17 9.70 -5.23
N VAL A 319 5.68 9.84 -6.44
CA VAL A 319 5.99 11.15 -7.05
C VAL A 319 5.16 11.42 -8.29
N LYS A 320 4.77 10.37 -9.02
CA LYS A 320 3.97 10.50 -10.24
C LYS A 320 3.14 9.25 -10.51
N VAL A 321 1.93 9.44 -10.99
CA VAL A 321 1.08 8.40 -11.58
C VAL A 321 0.63 8.90 -12.94
N ILE A 322 0.79 8.08 -13.98
CA ILE A 322 0.20 8.33 -15.29
C ILE A 322 -0.73 7.18 -15.64
N TYR A 323 -1.84 7.47 -16.29
CA TYR A 323 -2.79 6.43 -16.67
C TYR A 323 -3.64 6.83 -17.88
N ASP A 324 -4.05 5.81 -18.60
CA ASP A 324 -5.03 5.84 -19.67
C ASP A 324 -6.43 5.80 -19.05
N ALA A 325 -7.15 6.92 -19.00
CA ALA A 325 -8.43 7.02 -18.32
C ALA A 325 -9.59 6.46 -19.15
N ASP A 326 -9.53 6.57 -20.49
CA ASP A 326 -10.60 6.15 -21.39
C ASP A 326 -10.37 4.76 -22.03
N GLY A 327 -9.15 4.20 -21.95
CA GLY A 327 -8.82 2.86 -22.42
C GLY A 327 -8.43 2.77 -23.89
N ASP A 328 -8.08 3.89 -24.48
CA ASP A 328 -7.72 3.94 -25.90
C ASP A 328 -6.23 3.61 -26.21
N GLY A 329 -5.43 3.44 -25.14
CA GLY A 329 -4.02 3.10 -25.20
C GLY A 329 -3.08 4.32 -25.13
N PHE A 330 -3.62 5.52 -24.92
CA PHE A 330 -2.85 6.73 -24.66
C PHE A 330 -2.91 7.11 -23.17
N MET A 331 -1.77 7.48 -22.62
CA MET A 331 -1.65 7.86 -21.19
C MET A 331 -1.89 9.37 -21.02
N GLU A 332 -3.14 9.80 -21.19
CA GLU A 332 -3.50 11.21 -21.20
C GLU A 332 -3.49 11.87 -19.82
N THR A 333 -3.60 11.11 -18.73
CA THR A 333 -3.69 11.66 -17.38
C THR A 333 -2.41 11.42 -16.60
N ALA A 334 -1.89 12.48 -15.96
CA ALA A 334 -0.76 12.41 -15.04
C ALA A 334 -1.06 13.12 -13.73
N THR A 335 -0.82 12.46 -12.60
CA THR A 335 -0.91 13.04 -11.25
C THR A 335 0.48 13.09 -10.62
N PHE A 336 0.88 14.24 -10.14
CA PHE A 336 2.14 14.49 -9.46
C PHE A 336 1.88 14.63 -7.96
N PHE A 337 2.85 14.18 -7.16
CA PHE A 337 2.74 14.16 -5.70
C PHE A 337 3.91 14.92 -5.07
N ASP A 338 3.62 15.57 -3.95
CA ASP A 338 4.62 16.13 -3.04
C ASP A 338 4.35 15.57 -1.63
N LYS A 339 5.37 14.90 -1.06
CA LYS A 339 5.27 14.25 0.27
C LYS A 339 4.06 13.34 0.40
N GLY A 340 3.82 12.51 -0.63
CA GLY A 340 2.73 11.54 -0.64
C GLY A 340 1.33 12.10 -0.90
N LYS A 341 1.19 13.43 -1.09
CA LYS A 341 -0.08 14.08 -1.42
C LYS A 341 -0.09 14.59 -2.86
N PRO A 342 -1.21 14.52 -3.58
CA PRO A 342 -1.31 15.12 -4.91
C PRO A 342 -1.11 16.63 -4.83
N ASN A 343 -0.30 17.18 -5.74
CA ASN A 343 -0.08 18.63 -5.88
C ASN A 343 -0.55 19.16 -7.24
N LEU A 344 -0.48 18.33 -8.27
CA LEU A 344 -0.90 18.67 -9.63
C LEU A 344 -1.43 17.41 -10.33
N GLN A 345 -2.55 17.54 -11.05
CA GLN A 345 -3.00 16.56 -12.03
C GLN A 345 -3.13 17.25 -13.39
N THR A 346 -2.68 16.58 -14.44
CA THR A 346 -2.79 17.06 -15.82
C THR A 346 -3.51 16.05 -16.68
N GLN A 347 -4.23 16.51 -17.70
CA GLN A 347 -4.85 15.66 -18.71
C GLN A 347 -4.69 16.28 -20.09
N ASP A 348 -4.19 15.49 -21.05
CA ASP A 348 -4.05 15.80 -22.47
C ASP A 348 -5.09 14.95 -23.25
N ARG A 349 -6.20 15.51 -23.63
CA ARG A 349 -7.34 14.82 -24.24
C ARG A 349 -7.24 14.74 -25.77
N ASN A 350 -6.59 15.75 -26.37
CA ASN A 350 -6.45 15.86 -27.83
C ASN A 350 -5.16 15.25 -28.36
N ARG A 351 -4.25 14.80 -27.45
CA ARG A 351 -2.95 14.15 -27.77
C ARG A 351 -1.97 15.05 -28.53
N ASP A 352 -2.03 16.35 -28.30
CA ASP A 352 -1.09 17.30 -28.90
C ASP A 352 0.20 17.49 -28.08
N GLY A 353 0.31 16.80 -26.96
CA GLY A 353 1.45 16.87 -26.03
C GLY A 353 1.34 18.00 -25.01
N LYS A 354 0.21 18.73 -24.98
CA LYS A 354 -0.08 19.76 -23.98
C LYS A 354 -1.27 19.35 -23.13
N ALA A 355 -1.26 19.76 -21.89
CA ALA A 355 -2.37 19.45 -21.00
C ALA A 355 -3.53 20.41 -21.23
N ASP A 356 -4.70 19.86 -21.61
CA ASP A 356 -5.98 20.58 -21.74
C ASP A 356 -6.62 20.87 -20.38
N LEU A 357 -6.27 20.08 -19.37
CA LEU A 357 -6.75 20.23 -17.99
C LEU A 357 -5.59 20.15 -17.02
N LYS A 358 -5.52 21.10 -16.08
CA LYS A 358 -4.59 21.08 -14.94
C LYS A 358 -5.37 21.33 -13.67
N ILE A 359 -5.25 20.40 -12.71
CA ILE A 359 -5.87 20.49 -11.37
C ILE A 359 -4.75 20.67 -10.36
N PHE A 360 -4.75 21.77 -9.66
CA PHE A 360 -3.80 22.07 -8.59
C PHE A 360 -4.44 21.73 -7.24
N PHE A 361 -3.65 21.16 -6.36
CA PHE A 361 -4.08 20.80 -5.01
C PHE A 361 -3.30 21.64 -3.98
N ASP A 362 -3.93 21.89 -2.84
CA ASP A 362 -3.29 22.55 -1.72
C ASP A 362 -2.45 21.56 -0.87
N ARG A 363 -1.80 22.06 0.18
CA ARG A 363 -0.97 21.23 1.08
C ARG A 363 -1.75 20.14 1.83
N ASN A 364 -3.09 20.24 1.87
CA ASN A 364 -3.95 19.23 2.48
C ASN A 364 -4.42 18.18 1.47
N GLY A 365 -4.12 18.39 0.17
CA GLY A 365 -4.58 17.54 -0.92
C GLY A 365 -5.99 17.91 -1.42
N ALA A 366 -6.53 19.05 -1.01
CA ALA A 366 -7.79 19.57 -1.54
C ALA A 366 -7.56 20.36 -2.83
N LYS A 367 -8.51 20.30 -3.76
CA LYS A 367 -8.49 21.08 -5.01
C LYS A 367 -8.45 22.58 -4.71
N SER A 368 -7.46 23.29 -5.25
CA SER A 368 -7.27 24.73 -5.06
C SER A 368 -7.52 25.55 -6.32
N LYS A 369 -7.14 25.02 -7.49
CA LYS A 369 -7.32 25.66 -8.79
C LYS A 369 -7.50 24.62 -9.89
N VAL A 370 -8.29 24.94 -10.92
CA VAL A 370 -8.35 24.20 -12.18
C VAL A 370 -8.08 25.16 -13.32
N GLU A 371 -7.25 24.74 -14.27
CA GLU A 371 -7.01 25.41 -15.54
C GLU A 371 -7.47 24.50 -16.66
N SER A 372 -8.28 25.00 -17.58
CA SER A 372 -8.81 24.24 -18.70
C SER A 372 -8.64 25.00 -20.01
N ASP A 373 -8.23 24.26 -21.03
CA ASP A 373 -8.34 24.63 -22.44
C ASP A 373 -9.59 23.93 -22.97
N THR A 374 -10.72 24.66 -23.00
CA THR A 374 -12.02 24.04 -23.31
C THR A 374 -12.26 23.91 -24.81
N ASN A 375 -11.50 24.67 -25.63
CA ASN A 375 -11.59 24.64 -27.08
C ASN A 375 -10.45 23.88 -27.75
N LEU A 376 -9.51 23.31 -26.95
CA LEU A 376 -8.39 22.45 -27.37
C LEU A 376 -7.43 23.13 -28.37
N ASN A 377 -7.19 24.43 -28.21
CA ASN A 377 -6.30 25.21 -29.09
C ASN A 377 -4.85 25.32 -28.54
N GLY A 378 -4.56 24.68 -27.41
CA GLY A 378 -3.27 24.68 -26.71
C GLY A 378 -3.07 25.87 -25.80
N LYS A 379 -4.14 26.66 -25.48
CA LYS A 379 -4.12 27.77 -24.53
C LYS A 379 -5.24 27.63 -23.52
N THR A 380 -4.94 27.81 -22.27
CA THR A 380 -5.95 27.86 -21.19
C THR A 380 -6.92 29.01 -21.42
N ASP A 381 -8.21 28.72 -21.40
CA ASP A 381 -9.31 29.68 -21.55
C ASP A 381 -10.23 29.77 -20.34
N THR A 382 -10.11 28.84 -19.40
CA THR A 382 -10.97 28.76 -18.20
C THR A 382 -10.13 28.47 -16.95
N TRP A 383 -10.36 29.24 -15.89
CA TRP A 383 -9.74 29.08 -14.58
C TRP A 383 -10.80 29.00 -13.50
N GLU A 384 -10.77 27.92 -12.70
CA GLU A 384 -11.63 27.74 -11.54
C GLU A 384 -10.79 27.82 -10.26
N TYR A 385 -11.26 28.56 -9.26
CA TYR A 385 -10.56 28.75 -7.99
C TYR A 385 -11.40 28.20 -6.85
N PHE A 386 -10.75 27.44 -5.98
CA PHE A 386 -11.39 26.79 -4.85
C PHE A 386 -10.79 27.27 -3.54
N LYS A 387 -11.62 27.35 -2.51
CA LYS A 387 -11.23 27.58 -1.13
C LYS A 387 -11.95 26.58 -0.26
N ASP A 388 -11.21 25.85 0.59
CA ASP A 388 -11.77 24.77 1.43
C ASP A 388 -12.64 23.79 0.62
N ALA A 389 -12.11 23.37 -0.55
CA ALA A 389 -12.74 22.51 -1.53
C ALA A 389 -14.04 23.07 -2.17
N GLN A 390 -14.43 24.30 -1.85
CA GLN A 390 -15.60 24.96 -2.45
C GLN A 390 -15.17 25.88 -3.59
N LEU A 391 -15.89 25.84 -4.72
CA LEU A 391 -15.71 26.75 -5.83
C LEU A 391 -16.05 28.17 -5.39
N VAL A 392 -15.10 29.10 -5.53
CA VAL A 392 -15.27 30.51 -5.15
C VAL A 392 -15.26 31.46 -6.33
N ARG A 393 -14.59 31.12 -7.44
CA ARG A 393 -14.50 31.96 -8.63
C ARG A 393 -14.23 31.12 -9.87
N ILE A 394 -14.84 31.51 -10.99
CA ILE A 394 -14.50 31.08 -12.35
C ILE A 394 -14.07 32.31 -13.13
N GLU A 395 -13.01 32.18 -13.90
CA GLU A 395 -12.54 33.17 -14.88
C GLU A 395 -12.52 32.52 -16.26
N ARG A 396 -12.89 33.28 -17.30
CA ARG A 396 -12.88 32.80 -18.70
C ARG A 396 -12.36 33.87 -19.65
N ASP A 397 -11.63 33.40 -20.64
CA ASP A 397 -11.31 34.08 -21.89
C ASP A 397 -12.27 33.54 -22.97
N GLU A 398 -13.48 34.12 -23.09
CA GLU A 398 -14.53 33.60 -23.99
C GLU A 398 -14.22 33.84 -25.47
N ASN A 399 -13.31 34.76 -25.79
CA ASN A 399 -12.95 35.13 -27.16
C ASN A 399 -11.59 34.61 -27.61
N GLY A 400 -10.81 33.97 -26.74
CA GLY A 400 -9.54 33.35 -27.07
C GLY A 400 -8.37 34.32 -27.33
N ASN A 401 -8.48 35.58 -26.88
CA ASN A 401 -7.45 36.59 -27.08
C ASN A 401 -6.32 36.55 -26.04
N GLY A 402 -6.40 35.69 -25.03
CA GLY A 402 -5.45 35.53 -23.93
C GLY A 402 -5.72 36.40 -22.73
N LYS A 403 -6.86 37.14 -22.70
CA LYS A 403 -7.31 37.96 -21.58
C LYS A 403 -8.64 37.47 -21.02
N VAL A 404 -8.75 37.46 -19.72
CA VAL A 404 -10.02 37.13 -19.03
C VAL A 404 -11.04 38.20 -19.27
N ASN A 405 -12.18 37.86 -19.88
CA ASN A 405 -13.31 38.77 -20.13
C ASN A 405 -14.58 38.40 -19.36
N LEU A 406 -14.58 37.31 -18.59
CA LEU A 406 -15.69 36.92 -17.72
C LEU A 406 -15.15 36.43 -16.38
N ARG A 407 -15.75 36.90 -15.27
CA ARG A 407 -15.54 36.37 -13.92
C ARG A 407 -16.85 36.07 -13.24
N VAL A 408 -16.97 34.88 -12.68
CA VAL A 408 -18.16 34.45 -11.90
C VAL A 408 -17.72 34.13 -10.48
N PHE A 409 -18.41 34.68 -9.50
CA PHE A 409 -18.11 34.53 -8.09
C PHE A 409 -19.18 33.70 -7.38
N TYR A 410 -18.72 32.81 -6.50
CA TYR A 410 -19.57 31.88 -5.74
C TYR A 410 -19.40 32.11 -4.24
N ARG A 411 -20.49 31.92 -3.51
CA ARG A 411 -20.55 31.90 -2.05
C ARG A 411 -21.50 30.80 -1.61
N ASP A 412 -21.09 29.92 -0.71
CA ASP A 412 -21.87 28.79 -0.24
C ASP A 412 -22.46 27.95 -1.38
N GLY A 413 -21.66 27.70 -2.42
CA GLY A 413 -22.01 26.95 -3.62
C GLY A 413 -22.96 27.65 -4.59
N LYS A 414 -23.38 28.90 -4.29
CA LYS A 414 -24.32 29.67 -5.13
C LYS A 414 -23.58 30.83 -5.80
N LYS A 415 -23.86 31.01 -7.10
CA LYS A 415 -23.42 32.19 -7.85
C LYS A 415 -24.05 33.45 -7.24
N TYR A 416 -23.27 34.45 -6.87
CA TYR A 416 -23.73 35.70 -6.31
C TYR A 416 -23.33 36.93 -7.11
N LYS A 417 -22.26 36.87 -7.91
CA LYS A 417 -21.77 37.96 -8.75
C LYS A 417 -21.18 37.41 -10.05
N LEU A 418 -21.36 38.11 -11.14
CA LEU A 418 -20.69 37.94 -12.42
C LEU A 418 -20.24 39.31 -12.91
N ILE A 419 -19.06 39.41 -13.47
CA ILE A 419 -18.57 40.60 -14.17
C ILE A 419 -18.08 40.19 -15.55
N ARG A 420 -18.31 41.06 -16.53
CA ARG A 420 -17.96 40.85 -17.94
C ARG A 420 -17.36 42.11 -18.55
N ASP A 421 -16.23 41.91 -19.21
CA ASP A 421 -15.60 42.85 -20.14
C ASP A 421 -16.16 42.54 -21.54
N LYS A 422 -16.99 43.41 -22.08
CA LYS A 422 -17.77 43.17 -23.30
C LYS A 422 -16.95 43.51 -24.55
N ASP A 423 -16.19 44.59 -24.51
CA ASP A 423 -15.41 45.11 -25.65
C ASP A 423 -13.95 44.67 -25.63
N ASN A 424 -13.53 44.01 -24.53
CA ASN A 424 -12.18 43.45 -24.33
C ASN A 424 -11.05 44.51 -24.19
N ASP A 425 -11.39 45.66 -23.64
CA ASP A 425 -10.43 46.72 -23.33
C ASP A 425 -9.67 46.43 -22.02
N GLY A 426 -10.15 45.53 -21.19
CA GLY A 426 -9.60 45.12 -19.89
C GLY A 426 -10.37 45.67 -18.70
N ARG A 427 -11.48 46.42 -18.95
CA ARG A 427 -12.43 46.87 -17.93
C ARG A 427 -13.62 45.94 -17.92
N PHE A 428 -14.35 45.87 -16.83
CA PHE A 428 -15.50 44.99 -16.70
C PHE A 428 -16.77 45.86 -16.57
N GLU A 429 -17.33 46.26 -17.70
CA GLU A 429 -18.47 47.20 -17.77
C GLU A 429 -19.77 46.58 -17.24
N ILE A 430 -19.88 45.25 -17.31
CA ILE A 430 -21.11 44.59 -16.86
C ILE A 430 -20.89 43.92 -15.54
N THR A 431 -21.68 44.27 -14.53
CA THR A 431 -21.77 43.55 -13.26
C THR A 431 -23.19 42.98 -13.09
N GLN A 432 -23.27 41.68 -12.82
CA GLN A 432 -24.52 41.01 -12.47
C GLN A 432 -24.48 40.48 -11.05
N TRP A 433 -25.48 40.83 -10.24
CA TRP A 433 -25.66 40.36 -8.88
C TRP A 433 -26.85 39.40 -8.82
N PHE A 434 -26.69 38.27 -8.15
CA PHE A 434 -27.73 37.25 -8.03
C PHE A 434 -28.20 37.09 -6.59
N ASN A 435 -29.46 36.65 -6.43
CA ASN A 435 -30.06 36.33 -5.12
C ASN A 435 -30.02 37.52 -4.12
N ARG A 436 -30.30 38.75 -4.58
CA ARG A 436 -30.45 39.92 -3.73
C ARG A 436 -31.81 39.88 -3.00
N PRO A 437 -31.97 40.50 -1.80
CA PRO A 437 -33.20 40.39 -1.02
C PRO A 437 -34.49 40.82 -1.74
N LYS A 438 -34.43 41.83 -2.62
CA LYS A 438 -35.57 42.33 -3.39
C LYS A 438 -35.62 41.79 -4.81
N TRP A 439 -34.48 41.43 -5.39
CA TRP A 439 -34.31 41.11 -6.81
C TRP A 439 -33.66 39.75 -7.00
N SER A 440 -34.15 38.95 -7.93
CA SER A 440 -33.48 37.68 -8.28
C SER A 440 -32.13 37.93 -8.97
N MET A 441 -32.05 39.00 -9.74
CA MET A 441 -30.81 39.48 -10.39
C MET A 441 -30.86 41.01 -10.52
N VAL A 442 -29.70 41.65 -10.35
CA VAL A 442 -29.45 43.05 -10.70
C VAL A 442 -28.28 43.07 -11.69
N MET A 443 -28.45 43.72 -12.83
CA MET A 443 -27.41 43.99 -13.80
C MET A 443 -27.07 45.48 -13.76
N GLU A 444 -25.82 45.79 -13.64
CA GLU A 444 -25.24 47.13 -13.60
C GLU A 444 -24.25 47.28 -14.76
N LEU A 445 -24.32 48.43 -15.46
CA LEU A 445 -23.45 48.79 -16.58
C LEU A 445 -22.66 50.02 -16.19
N ASP A 446 -21.35 49.91 -16.26
CA ASP A 446 -20.37 51.02 -16.11
C ASP A 446 -19.65 51.13 -17.47
N VAL A 447 -20.20 51.89 -18.40
CA VAL A 447 -19.80 51.89 -19.82
C VAL A 447 -18.51 52.69 -20.04
N ASP A 448 -18.30 53.76 -19.34
CA ASP A 448 -17.12 54.62 -19.47
C ASP A 448 -16.00 54.22 -18.51
N GLY A 449 -16.26 53.35 -17.50
CA GLY A 449 -15.30 52.81 -16.56
C GLY A 449 -14.88 53.81 -15.46
N ASP A 450 -15.71 54.77 -15.15
CA ASP A 450 -15.47 55.76 -14.08
C ASP A 450 -15.84 55.20 -12.68
N GLY A 451 -16.52 54.06 -12.63
CA GLY A 451 -16.96 53.36 -11.42
C GLY A 451 -18.38 53.70 -10.98
N LYS A 452 -19.09 54.51 -11.76
CA LYS A 452 -20.52 54.70 -11.64
C LYS A 452 -21.27 53.84 -12.69
N ASN A 453 -22.55 53.65 -12.50
CA ASN A 453 -23.32 52.80 -13.44
C ASN A 453 -24.26 53.70 -14.26
N GLU A 454 -24.08 53.76 -15.56
CA GLU A 454 -24.97 54.41 -16.52
C GLU A 454 -26.23 53.56 -16.75
N GLY A 455 -26.20 52.29 -16.40
CA GLY A 455 -27.38 51.42 -16.52
C GLY A 455 -27.55 50.49 -15.34
N ARG A 456 -28.81 50.36 -14.87
CA ARG A 456 -29.17 49.42 -13.82
C ARG A 456 -30.49 48.72 -14.16
N TYR A 457 -30.42 47.37 -14.22
CA TYR A 457 -31.55 46.53 -14.59
C TYR A 457 -31.85 45.55 -13.46
N CYS A 458 -33.08 45.58 -12.90
CA CYS A 458 -33.47 44.76 -11.77
C CYS A 458 -34.54 43.75 -12.18
N TYR A 459 -34.21 42.45 -11.98
CA TYR A 459 -35.09 41.34 -12.37
C TYR A 459 -35.68 40.64 -11.15
N LYS A 460 -36.95 40.22 -11.26
CA LYS A 460 -37.60 39.34 -10.30
C LYS A 460 -38.17 38.13 -11.06
N GLU A 461 -37.76 36.93 -10.66
CA GLU A 461 -38.16 35.68 -11.33
C GLU A 461 -37.84 35.66 -12.84
N GLY A 462 -36.71 36.28 -13.23
CA GLY A 462 -36.27 36.37 -14.62
C GLY A 462 -36.95 37.47 -15.45
N ILE A 463 -37.94 38.20 -14.89
CA ILE A 463 -38.65 39.27 -15.55
C ILE A 463 -38.09 40.63 -15.10
N LEU A 464 -37.80 41.53 -16.07
CA LEU A 464 -37.37 42.90 -15.78
C LEU A 464 -38.48 43.62 -15.02
N ARG A 465 -38.14 44.34 -13.97
CA ARG A 465 -39.05 45.06 -13.10
C ARG A 465 -38.71 46.54 -12.96
N LEU A 466 -37.42 46.84 -13.08
CA LEU A 466 -36.91 48.20 -12.96
C LEU A 466 -35.73 48.34 -13.91
N LYS A 467 -35.71 49.43 -14.67
CA LYS A 467 -34.56 49.87 -15.47
C LYS A 467 -34.27 51.32 -15.07
N GLU A 468 -33.03 51.63 -14.84
CA GLU A 468 -32.54 52.97 -14.52
C GLU A 468 -31.34 53.25 -15.46
N ILE A 469 -31.34 54.43 -16.10
CA ILE A 469 -30.35 54.87 -17.08
C ILE A 469 -29.91 56.31 -16.74
N ASP A 470 -28.62 56.50 -16.79
CA ASP A 470 -27.91 57.80 -16.84
C ASP A 470 -27.28 57.86 -18.25
N GLU A 471 -27.91 58.60 -19.18
CA GLU A 471 -27.52 58.57 -20.59
C GLU A 471 -26.31 59.45 -20.88
N ASP A 472 -26.12 60.52 -20.12
CA ASP A 472 -25.06 61.48 -20.32
C ASP A 472 -23.87 61.29 -19.35
N SER A 473 -23.96 60.29 -18.47
CA SER A 473 -22.93 59.89 -17.47
C SER A 473 -22.57 61.02 -16.47
N ASP A 474 -23.53 61.90 -16.17
CA ASP A 474 -23.32 63.00 -15.21
C ASP A 474 -23.47 62.50 -13.74
N GLY A 475 -23.99 61.32 -13.54
CA GLY A 475 -24.26 60.67 -12.26
C GLY A 475 -25.69 60.86 -11.75
N ASN A 476 -26.57 61.46 -12.54
CA ASN A 476 -27.99 61.56 -12.30
C ASN A 476 -28.74 60.61 -13.24
N LEU A 477 -29.95 60.23 -12.88
CA LEU A 477 -30.78 59.40 -13.76
C LEU A 477 -31.55 60.26 -14.76
N ASP A 478 -31.43 59.89 -16.04
CA ASP A 478 -32.23 60.44 -17.12
C ASP A 478 -33.50 59.68 -17.34
N LEU A 479 -33.50 58.35 -17.04
CA LEU A 479 -34.67 57.47 -17.29
C LEU A 479 -34.81 56.44 -16.16
N ARG A 480 -36.03 56.22 -15.70
CA ARG A 480 -36.43 55.12 -14.83
C ARG A 480 -37.71 54.47 -15.32
N GLU A 481 -37.66 53.20 -15.63
CA GLU A 481 -38.80 52.43 -16.14
C GLU A 481 -39.20 51.33 -15.16
N TYR A 482 -40.50 51.16 -14.96
CA TYR A 482 -41.12 50.17 -14.08
C TYR A 482 -41.97 49.18 -14.90
N TYR A 483 -41.77 47.87 -14.63
CA TYR A 483 -42.46 46.81 -15.35
C TYR A 483 -43.32 45.97 -14.41
N ASN A 484 -44.46 45.50 -14.91
CA ASN A 484 -45.40 44.66 -14.17
C ASN A 484 -44.95 43.16 -14.11
N ALA A 485 -45.80 42.26 -13.61
CA ALA A 485 -45.53 40.86 -13.44
C ALA A 485 -45.30 40.13 -14.77
N GLU A 486 -45.89 40.61 -15.83
CA GLU A 486 -45.80 40.08 -17.17
C GLU A 486 -44.61 40.67 -17.98
N GLY A 487 -43.89 41.63 -17.40
CA GLY A 487 -42.76 42.31 -18.06
C GLY A 487 -43.16 43.46 -18.95
N LYS A 488 -44.40 43.96 -18.84
CA LYS A 488 -44.88 45.12 -19.59
C LYS A 488 -44.57 46.41 -18.87
N LEU A 489 -44.19 47.45 -19.61
CA LEU A 489 -43.97 48.80 -19.10
C LEU A 489 -45.26 49.35 -18.52
N VAL A 490 -45.21 49.83 -17.29
CA VAL A 490 -46.42 50.45 -16.61
C VAL A 490 -46.20 51.90 -16.21
N LYS A 491 -44.92 52.29 -16.03
CA LYS A 491 -44.51 53.65 -15.65
C LYS A 491 -43.11 53.94 -16.14
N SER A 492 -42.87 55.14 -16.68
CA SER A 492 -41.50 55.69 -16.79
C SER A 492 -41.39 57.04 -16.10
N GLU A 493 -40.21 57.38 -15.68
CA GLU A 493 -39.83 58.70 -15.15
C GLU A 493 -38.60 59.16 -15.97
N GLU A 494 -38.62 60.40 -16.48
CA GLU A 494 -37.60 60.91 -17.40
C GLU A 494 -37.13 62.31 -16.95
N ASP A 495 -35.84 62.65 -17.18
CA ASP A 495 -35.35 64.03 -17.11
C ASP A 495 -35.65 64.74 -18.45
N ASN A 496 -36.78 65.44 -18.50
CA ASN A 496 -37.16 66.25 -19.65
C ASN A 496 -36.57 67.64 -19.54
N GLY A 497 -35.32 67.83 -19.94
CA GLY A 497 -34.66 69.13 -19.92
C GLY A 497 -33.21 69.08 -19.48
N GLY A 498 -32.68 67.92 -19.08
CA GLY A 498 -31.27 67.76 -18.71
C GLY A 498 -30.85 68.50 -17.44
N ALA A 499 -31.77 68.57 -16.48
CA ALA A 499 -31.51 69.30 -15.23
C ALA A 499 -31.03 68.40 -14.09
N GLY A 500 -30.78 67.10 -14.38
CA GLY A 500 -30.31 66.11 -13.40
C GLY A 500 -31.40 65.62 -12.44
N ARG A 501 -32.69 65.76 -12.81
CA ARG A 501 -33.81 65.25 -12.03
C ARG A 501 -34.95 64.74 -12.93
N LEU A 502 -35.47 63.57 -12.59
CA LEU A 502 -36.64 63.03 -13.25
C LEU A 502 -37.85 63.94 -12.99
N ASN A 503 -38.28 64.69 -13.99
CA ASN A 503 -39.28 65.72 -13.87
C ASN A 503 -40.56 65.43 -14.67
N ILE A 504 -40.62 64.34 -15.48
CA ILE A 504 -41.79 63.86 -16.13
C ILE A 504 -42.00 62.38 -15.80
N THR A 505 -43.28 62.02 -15.50
CA THR A 505 -43.71 60.64 -15.22
C THR A 505 -44.75 60.21 -16.21
N TRP A 506 -44.52 59.14 -16.94
CA TRP A 506 -45.46 58.52 -17.87
C TRP A 506 -46.09 57.28 -17.26
N PHE A 507 -47.35 57.06 -17.48
CA PHE A 507 -48.12 55.89 -17.08
C PHE A 507 -48.68 55.20 -18.33
N TYR A 508 -48.56 53.85 -18.35
CA TYR A 508 -48.93 53.04 -19.51
C TYR A 508 -50.02 52.04 -19.18
N ASN A 509 -50.91 51.78 -20.18
CA ASN A 509 -51.96 50.80 -20.09
C ASN A 509 -51.43 49.37 -20.35
N GLN A 510 -52.28 48.33 -20.34
CA GLN A 510 -51.93 46.96 -20.62
C GLN A 510 -51.34 46.71 -22.03
N ALA A 511 -51.59 47.63 -22.97
CA ALA A 511 -51.06 47.58 -24.33
C ALA A 511 -49.70 48.32 -24.46
N GLU A 512 -49.19 48.86 -23.33
CA GLU A 512 -47.96 49.69 -23.26
C GLU A 512 -48.11 51.01 -24.03
N GLU A 513 -49.33 51.48 -24.14
CA GLU A 513 -49.65 52.82 -24.66
C GLU A 513 -49.77 53.83 -23.49
N ALA A 514 -49.06 54.96 -23.60
CA ALA A 514 -49.18 56.02 -22.62
C ALA A 514 -50.62 56.56 -22.55
N TYR A 515 -51.15 56.70 -21.32
CA TYR A 515 -52.46 57.26 -21.08
C TYR A 515 -52.47 58.53 -20.21
N LEU A 516 -51.36 58.75 -19.45
CA LEU A 516 -51.13 59.90 -18.59
C LEU A 516 -49.65 60.24 -18.54
N ALA A 517 -49.29 61.51 -18.62
CA ALA A 517 -47.99 62.00 -18.20
C ALA A 517 -48.17 63.12 -17.16
N GLU A 518 -47.36 63.09 -16.12
CA GLU A 518 -47.32 64.09 -15.06
C GLU A 518 -45.92 64.77 -15.12
N LYS A 519 -45.89 66.12 -15.14
CA LYS A 519 -44.67 66.89 -15.27
C LYS A 519 -44.59 67.95 -14.18
N ASP A 520 -43.40 68.00 -13.55
CA ASP A 520 -42.95 69.07 -12.64
C ASP A 520 -42.09 70.02 -13.46
N ASN A 521 -42.68 71.11 -13.91
CA ASN A 521 -42.06 72.11 -14.79
C ASN A 521 -41.09 73.03 -14.06
N ASN A 522 -41.41 73.34 -12.80
CA ASN A 522 -40.60 74.26 -11.98
C ASN A 522 -39.60 73.57 -11.10
N GLN A 523 -39.63 72.21 -11.05
CA GLN A 523 -38.70 71.32 -10.31
C GLN A 523 -38.76 71.53 -8.78
N ASP A 524 -39.94 71.88 -8.25
CA ASP A 524 -40.10 72.01 -6.80
C ASP A 524 -40.48 70.70 -6.10
N GLY A 525 -40.68 69.64 -6.87
CA GLY A 525 -41.10 68.32 -6.41
C GLY A 525 -42.57 68.04 -6.44
N ARG A 526 -43.37 68.94 -7.06
CA ARG A 526 -44.81 68.79 -7.27
C ARG A 526 -45.15 68.79 -8.77
N VAL A 527 -46.15 68.07 -9.13
CA VAL A 527 -46.64 68.07 -10.51
C VAL A 527 -47.38 69.34 -10.81
N ASP A 528 -46.96 70.01 -11.86
CA ASP A 528 -47.61 71.25 -12.35
C ASP A 528 -48.47 70.97 -13.57
N THR A 529 -48.18 69.90 -14.38
CA THR A 529 -48.88 69.66 -15.64
C THR A 529 -49.26 68.22 -15.80
N TRP A 530 -50.48 67.90 -16.20
CA TRP A 530 -51.01 66.57 -16.50
C TRP A 530 -51.38 66.50 -17.97
N TYR A 531 -50.84 65.52 -18.72
CA TYR A 531 -51.11 65.25 -20.11
C TYR A 531 -51.87 63.94 -20.21
N TYR A 532 -53.04 63.95 -20.79
CA TYR A 532 -53.93 62.79 -20.94
C TYR A 532 -53.94 62.31 -22.39
N TYR A 533 -53.70 61.04 -22.59
CA TYR A 533 -53.59 60.41 -23.90
C TYR A 533 -54.64 59.34 -24.10
N HIS A 534 -55.15 59.20 -25.32
CA HIS A 534 -55.97 58.09 -25.73
C HIS A 534 -55.44 57.49 -27.04
N LYS A 535 -55.04 56.16 -27.00
CA LYS A 535 -54.43 55.50 -28.14
C LYS A 535 -53.26 56.26 -28.73
N GLY A 536 -52.33 56.72 -27.83
CA GLY A 536 -51.14 57.45 -28.19
C GLY A 536 -51.29 58.87 -28.66
N ARG A 537 -52.51 59.45 -28.57
CA ARG A 537 -52.81 60.86 -28.96
C ARG A 537 -53.16 61.68 -27.74
N LEU A 538 -52.59 62.88 -27.67
CA LEU A 538 -52.96 63.87 -26.65
C LEU A 538 -54.43 64.28 -26.78
N THR A 539 -55.14 64.16 -25.68
CA THR A 539 -56.59 64.51 -25.63
C THR A 539 -56.88 65.65 -24.71
N LYS A 540 -56.10 65.84 -23.66
CA LYS A 540 -56.26 66.85 -22.65
C LYS A 540 -54.92 67.21 -21.99
N VAL A 541 -54.77 68.50 -21.65
CA VAL A 541 -53.74 68.99 -20.75
C VAL A 541 -54.41 69.74 -19.59
N GLU A 542 -53.92 69.53 -18.40
CA GLU A 542 -54.21 70.31 -17.19
C GLU A 542 -52.94 70.94 -16.65
N GLU A 543 -52.96 72.19 -16.19
CA GLU A 543 -51.81 72.86 -15.66
C GLU A 543 -52.17 73.67 -14.38
N ASP A 544 -51.39 73.56 -13.35
CA ASP A 544 -51.39 74.38 -12.15
C ASP A 544 -50.32 75.50 -12.38
N THR A 545 -50.80 76.68 -12.77
CA THR A 545 -49.92 77.80 -13.15
C THR A 545 -49.49 78.63 -11.94
N ASN A 546 -50.17 78.47 -10.79
CA ASN A 546 -49.90 79.23 -9.58
C ASN A 546 -49.19 78.46 -8.50
N GLY A 547 -49.05 77.11 -8.65
CA GLY A 547 -48.30 76.17 -7.73
C GLY A 547 -49.08 75.86 -6.44
N ASP A 548 -50.42 76.00 -6.42
CA ASP A 548 -51.23 75.72 -5.23
C ASP A 548 -51.67 74.26 -5.13
N GLY A 549 -51.36 73.43 -6.14
CA GLY A 549 -51.68 72.01 -6.22
C GLY A 549 -52.99 71.71 -6.89
N LYS A 550 -53.61 72.67 -7.59
CA LYS A 550 -54.84 72.49 -8.37
C LYS A 550 -54.69 73.08 -9.77
N SER A 551 -55.18 72.36 -10.74
CA SER A 551 -55.20 72.89 -12.12
C SER A 551 -56.06 74.11 -12.26
N ASP A 552 -55.52 75.14 -12.93
CA ASP A 552 -56.19 76.42 -13.25
C ASP A 552 -56.18 76.68 -14.76
N LEU A 553 -55.55 75.84 -15.58
CA LEU A 553 -55.56 75.82 -17.02
C LEU A 553 -55.95 74.42 -17.52
N TRP A 554 -56.91 74.33 -18.44
CA TRP A 554 -57.28 73.07 -19.09
C TRP A 554 -57.30 73.27 -20.60
N GLU A 555 -56.66 72.34 -21.34
CA GLU A 555 -56.74 72.31 -22.79
C GLU A 555 -57.30 70.99 -23.27
N GLU A 556 -58.18 71.05 -24.26
CA GLU A 556 -58.75 69.83 -24.88
C GLU A 556 -58.40 69.79 -26.38
N TYR A 557 -58.07 68.59 -26.84
CA TYR A 557 -57.50 68.34 -28.17
C TYR A 557 -58.42 67.37 -28.95
N ASP A 558 -58.49 67.52 -30.29
CA ASP A 558 -59.22 66.61 -31.16
C ASP A 558 -58.34 65.39 -31.56
N GLN A 559 -58.92 64.53 -32.42
CA GLN A 559 -58.22 63.34 -32.90
C GLN A 559 -56.97 63.65 -33.76
N SER A 560 -56.79 64.89 -34.23
CA SER A 560 -55.60 65.36 -34.96
C SER A 560 -54.61 66.10 -34.06
N GLU A 561 -54.87 66.12 -32.73
CA GLU A 561 -54.11 66.85 -31.72
C GLU A 561 -54.17 68.38 -31.93
N ALA A 562 -55.24 68.87 -32.58
CA ALA A 562 -55.52 70.28 -32.69
C ALA A 562 -56.26 70.72 -31.44
N LEU A 563 -55.92 71.91 -30.88
CA LEU A 563 -56.58 72.51 -29.72
C LEU A 563 -58.05 72.83 -30.05
N ILE A 564 -58.95 72.18 -29.37
CA ILE A 564 -60.42 72.45 -29.48
C ILE A 564 -60.81 73.66 -28.64
N ARG A 565 -60.38 73.64 -27.38
CA ARG A 565 -60.63 74.70 -26.43
C ARG A 565 -59.65 74.77 -25.29
N ARG A 566 -59.50 75.98 -24.72
CA ARG A 566 -58.71 76.23 -23.52
C ARG A 566 -59.62 76.87 -22.48
N LEU A 567 -59.55 76.39 -21.25
CA LEU A 567 -60.33 76.87 -20.10
C LEU A 567 -59.30 77.44 -19.07
N LYS A 568 -59.61 78.59 -18.44
CA LYS A 568 -58.75 79.21 -17.45
C LYS A 568 -59.56 79.66 -16.22
N ASP A 569 -59.04 79.36 -15.05
CA ASP A 569 -59.44 79.96 -13.77
C ASP A 569 -58.40 81.04 -13.47
N ILE A 570 -58.81 82.29 -13.72
CA ILE A 570 -57.84 83.44 -13.63
C ILE A 570 -57.75 83.92 -12.19
N ASN A 571 -58.75 83.71 -11.38
CA ASN A 571 -58.80 84.19 -10.00
C ASN A 571 -58.43 83.10 -8.97
N PHE A 572 -58.20 81.84 -9.44
CA PHE A 572 -57.83 80.69 -8.66
C PHE A 572 -58.84 80.25 -7.59
N ASP A 573 -60.16 80.45 -7.88
CA ASP A 573 -61.20 80.06 -6.95
C ASP A 573 -61.77 78.65 -7.19
N GLY A 574 -61.21 77.92 -8.18
CA GLY A 574 -61.54 76.54 -8.57
C GLY A 574 -62.67 76.48 -9.61
N LYS A 575 -62.99 77.65 -10.26
CA LYS A 575 -64.00 77.70 -11.32
C LYS A 575 -63.42 78.35 -12.57
N VAL A 576 -63.88 77.90 -13.73
CA VAL A 576 -63.48 78.46 -15.02
C VAL A 576 -64.03 79.88 -15.21
N ASP A 577 -63.13 80.83 -15.34
CA ASP A 577 -63.45 82.23 -15.63
C ASP A 577 -63.42 82.54 -17.13
N LEU A 578 -62.59 81.85 -17.90
CA LEU A 578 -62.39 82.11 -19.33
C LEU A 578 -62.40 80.83 -20.15
N VAL A 579 -63.12 80.87 -21.27
CA VAL A 579 -63.13 79.81 -22.27
C VAL A 579 -62.66 80.37 -23.59
N GLU A 580 -61.58 79.83 -24.11
CA GLU A 580 -60.99 80.20 -25.41
C GLU A 580 -61.26 79.04 -26.40
N SER A 581 -61.80 79.31 -27.61
CA SER A 581 -61.91 78.29 -28.66
C SER A 581 -60.54 78.14 -29.37
N GLY A 582 -60.18 76.91 -29.73
CA GLY A 582 -59.00 76.65 -30.52
C GLY A 582 -59.13 77.23 -31.93
N PRO A 583 -58.00 77.28 -32.69
CA PRO A 583 -57.99 77.89 -34.04
C PRO A 583 -58.81 77.17 -35.10
N GLY A 584 -59.52 76.11 -34.75
CA GLY A 584 -60.42 75.30 -35.61
C GLY A 584 -61.87 75.20 -35.16
N GLY A 585 -62.29 75.96 -34.10
CA GLY A 585 -63.68 76.02 -33.59
C GLY A 585 -64.50 77.18 -34.10
#